data_52d7fe67d969cc630e115b6096d41c8e
#
_entry.id   52d7fe67d969cc630e115b6096d41c8e
#
_cell.length_a   1.000
_cell.length_b   1.000
_cell.length_c   1.000
_cell.angle_alpha   90.00
_cell.angle_beta   90.00
_cell.angle_gamma   90.00
#
_symmetry.space_group_name_H-M   'P 1'
#
loop_
_entity.id
_entity.type
_entity.pdbx_description
1 polymer ?
#
loop_
_entity_poly.entity_id
_entity_poly.type
_entity_poly.pdbx_seq_one_letter_code
_entity_poly.pdbx_strand_id
1 'polypeptide(L)'
;MAMRNREDDGMITKVVSINRVSKTVKGGRIMKFAALVVVGDGKGTIGYGIGKSGEVPEATRKGEAAAKKNMHKVALKGTTIPHEIVGKYGAGAVLLKPAAPGTGMIAGGPVRAVIEAAGIKDVRAKSMRSNNPINVVAATFAGLCGLVSAESVAEKRGKTVKEILG
;
A
#
# COMPACT_ATOMS: atom_id res chain seq x y z
N MET A 1 -12.36 -0.60 17.81
CA MET A 1 -12.29 -2.04 17.45
C MET A 1 -10.87 -2.34 17.02
N ALA A 2 -10.13 -3.13 17.84
CA ALA A 2 -8.73 -3.43 17.60
C ALA A 2 -8.57 -4.32 16.35
N MET A 3 -7.80 -3.86 15.39
CA MET A 3 -7.39 -4.63 14.22
C MET A 3 -6.46 -5.75 14.69
N ARG A 4 -6.90 -7.00 14.57
CA ARG A 4 -6.03 -8.17 14.82
C ARG A 4 -4.95 -8.22 13.73
N ASN A 5 -3.72 -7.95 14.11
CA ASN A 5 -2.56 -8.36 13.32
C ASN A 5 -2.51 -9.90 13.41
N ARG A 6 -2.75 -10.58 12.30
CA ARG A 6 -2.39 -12.00 12.16
C ARG A 6 -0.98 -12.03 11.58
N GLU A 7 -0.04 -12.37 12.42
CA GLU A 7 1.31 -12.77 12.05
C GLU A 7 1.29 -14.28 11.75
N ASP A 8 0.70 -14.67 10.62
CA ASP A 8 0.93 -15.98 10.04
C ASP A 8 1.94 -15.78 8.89
N ASP A 9 3.02 -16.54 8.86
CA ASP A 9 4.12 -16.52 7.88
C ASP A 9 5.05 -15.29 7.89
N GLY A 10 5.15 -14.53 8.98
CA GLY A 10 5.98 -13.32 9.05
C GLY A 10 5.50 -12.18 8.16
N MET A 11 4.29 -12.26 7.62
CA MET A 11 3.67 -11.21 6.82
C MET A 11 2.75 -10.33 7.67
N ILE A 12 2.88 -9.03 7.49
CA ILE A 12 2.02 -8.02 8.11
C ILE A 12 0.75 -7.88 7.29
N THR A 13 -0.39 -8.28 7.85
CA THR A 13 -1.71 -8.10 7.21
C THR A 13 -2.48 -6.98 7.89
N LYS A 14 -2.92 -5.98 7.13
CA LYS A 14 -3.72 -4.84 7.62
C LYS A 14 -5.02 -4.69 6.85
N VAL A 15 -6.13 -4.67 7.57
CA VAL A 15 -7.45 -4.35 7.02
C VAL A 15 -7.63 -2.83 7.06
N VAL A 16 -7.71 -2.21 5.89
CA VAL A 16 -7.82 -0.74 5.74
C VAL A 16 -9.26 -0.28 5.91
N SER A 17 -10.20 -0.96 5.25
CA SER A 17 -11.63 -0.63 5.33
C SER A 17 -12.50 -1.85 5.08
N ILE A 18 -13.66 -1.87 5.75
CA ILE A 18 -14.71 -2.87 5.52
C ILE A 18 -16.00 -2.09 5.25
N ASN A 19 -16.59 -2.31 4.07
CA ASN A 19 -17.81 -1.65 3.66
C ASN A 19 -18.89 -2.67 3.37
N ARG A 20 -20.13 -2.40 3.82
CA ARG A 20 -21.29 -3.17 3.43
C ARG A 20 -21.76 -2.71 2.06
N VAL A 21 -21.79 -3.60 1.09
CA VAL A 21 -22.20 -3.35 -0.29
C VAL A 21 -23.44 -4.16 -0.62
N SER A 22 -24.27 -3.68 -1.52
CA SER A 22 -25.48 -4.39 -1.94
C SER A 22 -25.59 -4.45 -3.45
N LYS A 23 -26.16 -5.56 -3.94
CA LYS A 23 -26.61 -5.71 -5.32
C LYS A 23 -28.12 -5.79 -5.34
N THR A 24 -28.77 -4.89 -6.05
CA THR A 24 -30.24 -4.91 -6.25
C THR A 24 -30.59 -5.93 -7.33
N VAL A 25 -31.50 -6.84 -7.04
CA VAL A 25 -32.03 -7.87 -7.93
C VAL A 25 -33.55 -7.83 -7.93
N LYS A 26 -34.21 -8.54 -8.84
CA LYS A 26 -35.69 -8.56 -8.95
C LYS A 26 -36.42 -8.93 -7.64
N GLY A 27 -35.78 -9.76 -6.77
CA GLY A 27 -36.37 -10.19 -5.49
C GLY A 27 -35.89 -9.36 -4.28
N GLY A 28 -35.19 -8.24 -4.46
CA GLY A 28 -34.67 -7.41 -3.35
C GLY A 28 -33.20 -7.04 -3.44
N ARG A 29 -32.53 -6.93 -2.28
CA ARG A 29 -31.12 -6.55 -2.19
C ARG A 29 -30.29 -7.67 -1.56
N ILE A 30 -29.28 -8.12 -2.28
CA ILE A 30 -28.30 -9.08 -1.76
C ILE A 30 -27.16 -8.28 -1.13
N MET A 31 -27.00 -8.40 0.20
CA MET A 31 -25.98 -7.72 0.97
C MET A 31 -24.67 -8.55 1.01
N LYS A 32 -23.54 -7.87 0.87
CA LYS A 32 -22.20 -8.44 1.03
C LYS A 32 -21.27 -7.45 1.75
N PHE A 33 -20.16 -7.95 2.27
CA PHE A 33 -19.09 -7.13 2.81
C PHE A 33 -17.92 -7.08 1.83
N ALA A 34 -17.35 -5.90 1.63
CA ALA A 34 -16.14 -5.69 0.87
C ALA A 34 -15.04 -5.27 1.84
N ALA A 35 -13.96 -6.04 1.93
CA ALA A 35 -12.80 -5.75 2.73
C ALA A 35 -11.63 -5.34 1.82
N LEU A 36 -11.02 -4.20 2.12
CA LEU A 36 -9.76 -3.75 1.52
C LEU A 36 -8.62 -4.15 2.45
N VAL A 37 -7.73 -5.00 1.96
CA VAL A 37 -6.63 -5.58 2.74
C VAL A 37 -5.30 -5.25 2.08
N VAL A 38 -4.31 -4.92 2.90
CA VAL A 38 -2.91 -4.73 2.51
C VAL A 38 -2.08 -5.79 3.21
N VAL A 39 -1.16 -6.39 2.48
CA VAL A 39 -0.22 -7.40 2.98
C VAL A 39 1.20 -6.97 2.63
N GLY A 40 2.16 -7.21 3.51
CA GLY A 40 3.56 -6.95 3.24
C GLY A 40 4.48 -7.74 4.15
N ASP A 41 5.73 -7.86 3.78
CA ASP A 41 6.77 -8.58 4.51
C ASP A 41 7.57 -7.70 5.50
N GLY A 42 7.26 -6.39 5.52
CA GLY A 42 8.05 -5.42 6.30
C GLY A 42 9.47 -5.21 5.79
N LYS A 43 9.82 -5.76 4.62
CA LYS A 43 11.16 -5.69 3.99
C LYS A 43 11.12 -5.14 2.56
N GLY A 44 10.06 -4.43 2.22
CA GLY A 44 9.89 -3.79 0.92
C GLY A 44 9.00 -4.54 -0.07
N THR A 45 8.40 -5.69 0.31
CA THR A 45 7.43 -6.36 -0.55
C THR A 45 6.02 -6.11 -0.05
N ILE A 46 5.16 -5.58 -0.90
CA ILE A 46 3.78 -5.21 -0.55
C ILE A 46 2.80 -5.66 -1.62
N GLY A 47 1.57 -5.90 -1.18
CA GLY A 47 0.45 -6.16 -2.05
C GLY A 47 -0.85 -5.63 -1.44
N TYR A 48 -1.84 -5.39 -2.26
CA TYR A 48 -3.18 -5.07 -1.79
C TYR A 48 -4.24 -5.86 -2.54
N GLY A 49 -5.37 -6.11 -1.89
CA GLY A 49 -6.46 -6.85 -2.49
C GLY A 49 -7.82 -6.45 -1.91
N ILE A 50 -8.85 -6.67 -2.69
CA ILE A 50 -10.24 -6.47 -2.27
C ILE A 50 -10.94 -7.81 -2.29
N GLY A 51 -11.45 -8.22 -1.13
CA GLY A 51 -12.30 -9.41 -0.98
C GLY A 51 -13.76 -9.03 -0.77
N LYS A 52 -14.67 -9.80 -1.36
CA LYS A 52 -16.12 -9.65 -1.15
C LYS A 52 -16.74 -10.98 -0.75
N SER A 53 -17.52 -10.98 0.34
CA SER A 53 -18.25 -12.17 0.80
C SER A 53 -19.50 -11.79 1.59
N GLY A 54 -20.37 -12.76 1.91
CA GLY A 54 -21.51 -12.59 2.81
C GLY A 54 -21.08 -12.29 4.25
N GLU A 55 -19.89 -12.76 4.65
CA GLU A 55 -19.32 -12.61 5.98
C GLU A 55 -18.01 -11.82 5.94
N VAL A 56 -17.74 -11.06 7.01
CA VAL A 56 -16.53 -10.23 7.12
C VAL A 56 -15.23 -11.07 7.17
N PRO A 57 -15.14 -12.18 7.94
CA PRO A 57 -13.93 -12.98 7.98
C PRO A 57 -13.55 -13.57 6.62
N GLU A 58 -14.56 -14.06 5.87
CA GLU A 58 -14.35 -14.58 4.52
C GLU A 58 -13.95 -13.50 3.52
N ALA A 59 -14.58 -12.30 3.60
CA ALA A 59 -14.20 -11.18 2.77
C ALA A 59 -12.74 -10.77 3.01
N THR A 60 -12.30 -10.75 4.27
CA THR A 60 -10.91 -10.46 4.65
C THR A 60 -9.96 -11.52 4.10
N ARG A 61 -10.27 -12.81 4.28
CA ARG A 61 -9.44 -13.92 3.76
C ARG A 61 -9.31 -13.88 2.22
N LYS A 62 -10.39 -13.57 1.52
CA LYS A 62 -10.36 -13.39 0.05
C LYS A 62 -9.53 -12.18 -0.36
N GLY A 63 -9.62 -11.06 0.39
CA GLY A 63 -8.80 -9.86 0.19
C GLY A 63 -7.31 -10.13 0.41
N GLU A 64 -6.97 -10.86 1.46
CA GLU A 64 -5.59 -11.28 1.76
C GLU A 64 -5.02 -12.19 0.66
N ALA A 65 -5.77 -13.21 0.22
CA ALA A 65 -5.35 -14.08 -0.86
C ALA A 65 -5.13 -13.31 -2.18
N ALA A 66 -5.98 -12.30 -2.46
CA ALA A 66 -5.80 -11.43 -3.62
C ALA A 66 -4.56 -10.53 -3.48
N ALA A 67 -4.29 -10.00 -2.28
CA ALA A 67 -3.11 -9.20 -1.99
C ALA A 67 -1.82 -10.01 -2.14
N LYS A 68 -1.79 -11.24 -1.61
CA LYS A 68 -0.64 -12.16 -1.74
C LYS A 68 -0.32 -12.53 -3.20
N LYS A 69 -1.32 -12.57 -4.08
CA LYS A 69 -1.10 -12.80 -5.52
C LYS A 69 -0.48 -11.59 -6.25
N ASN A 70 -0.72 -10.39 -5.74
CA ASN A 70 -0.31 -9.13 -6.36
C ASN A 70 0.79 -8.44 -5.54
N MET A 71 1.78 -9.19 -5.08
CA MET A 71 2.91 -8.63 -4.33
C MET A 71 3.97 -8.06 -5.27
N HIS A 72 4.47 -6.87 -4.94
CA HIS A 72 5.52 -6.17 -5.67
C HIS A 72 6.62 -5.71 -4.72
N LYS A 73 7.86 -5.80 -5.19
CA LYS A 73 9.03 -5.31 -4.47
C LYS A 73 9.21 -3.82 -4.74
N VAL A 74 9.42 -3.06 -3.68
CA VAL A 74 9.60 -1.60 -3.67
C VAL A 74 11.06 -1.26 -3.40
N ALA A 75 11.59 -0.26 -4.09
CA ALA A 75 12.93 0.24 -3.83
C ALA A 75 12.93 1.05 -2.53
N LEU A 76 13.75 0.65 -1.56
CA LEU A 76 13.94 1.33 -0.28
C LEU A 76 15.37 1.89 -0.17
N LYS A 77 15.54 2.98 0.59
CA LYS A 77 16.83 3.55 0.96
C LYS A 77 16.93 3.62 2.48
N GLY A 78 17.52 2.59 3.09
CA GLY A 78 17.57 2.47 4.56
C GLY A 78 16.15 2.38 5.16
N THR A 79 15.77 3.36 5.99
CA THR A 79 14.47 3.45 6.65
C THR A 79 13.42 4.23 5.86
N THR A 80 13.80 4.83 4.72
CA THR A 80 12.96 5.72 3.93
C THR A 80 12.90 5.33 2.44
N ILE A 81 12.24 6.15 1.63
CA ILE A 81 12.16 6.01 0.17
C ILE A 81 13.31 6.77 -0.52
N PRO A 82 13.76 6.32 -1.71
CA PRO A 82 14.92 6.92 -2.40
C PRO A 82 14.67 8.36 -2.89
N HIS A 83 13.48 8.69 -3.35
CA HIS A 83 13.13 10.02 -3.87
C HIS A 83 11.63 10.33 -3.66
N GLU A 84 11.25 11.59 -3.84
CA GLU A 84 9.83 11.96 -3.81
C GLU A 84 9.10 11.46 -5.07
N ILE A 85 7.85 11.09 -4.89
CA ILE A 85 7.00 10.64 -5.99
C ILE A 85 5.53 10.97 -5.72
N VAL A 86 4.79 11.22 -6.80
CA VAL A 86 3.33 11.32 -6.76
C VAL A 86 2.74 10.08 -7.41
N GLY A 87 2.24 9.17 -6.59
CA GLY A 87 1.49 8.02 -7.05
C GLY A 87 0.07 8.43 -7.48
N LYS A 88 -0.39 7.96 -8.62
CA LYS A 88 -1.72 8.25 -9.17
C LYS A 88 -2.45 6.96 -9.52
N TYR A 89 -3.73 6.88 -9.15
CA TYR A 89 -4.61 5.78 -9.54
C TYR A 89 -6.07 6.28 -9.57
N GLY A 90 -6.70 6.22 -10.74
CA GLY A 90 -8.03 6.76 -10.92
C GLY A 90 -8.14 8.21 -10.43
N ALA A 91 -9.08 8.47 -9.53
CA ALA A 91 -9.26 9.79 -8.90
C ALA A 91 -8.29 10.04 -7.72
N GLY A 92 -7.51 9.04 -7.28
CA GLY A 92 -6.55 9.15 -6.18
C GLY A 92 -5.21 9.72 -6.64
N ALA A 93 -4.61 10.59 -5.82
CA ALA A 93 -3.22 11.03 -5.96
C ALA A 93 -2.61 11.17 -4.58
N VAL A 94 -1.45 10.55 -4.37
CA VAL A 94 -0.73 10.56 -3.10
C VAL A 94 0.71 11.01 -3.33
N LEU A 95 1.09 12.08 -2.65
CA LEU A 95 2.47 12.55 -2.61
C LEU A 95 3.21 11.78 -1.51
N LEU A 96 4.35 11.21 -1.85
CA LEU A 96 5.28 10.55 -0.93
C LEU A 96 6.60 11.29 -0.96
N LYS A 97 7.09 11.72 0.20
CA LYS A 97 8.38 12.40 0.36
C LYS A 97 9.28 11.64 1.34
N PRO A 98 10.56 11.47 1.02
CA PRO A 98 11.50 10.91 1.98
C PRO A 98 11.61 11.80 3.22
N ALA A 99 11.96 11.21 4.35
CA ALA A 99 12.15 11.91 5.61
C ALA A 99 13.45 11.47 6.28
N ALA A 100 14.00 12.33 7.13
CA ALA A 100 15.18 12.01 7.91
C ALA A 100 14.89 10.85 8.91
N PRO A 101 15.88 10.03 9.24
CA PRO A 101 15.73 9.00 10.26
C PRO A 101 15.18 9.59 11.57
N GLY A 102 14.22 8.92 12.19
CA GLY A 102 13.57 9.36 13.43
C GLY A 102 12.36 10.28 13.25
N THR A 103 12.04 10.71 12.02
CA THR A 103 10.82 11.50 11.74
C THR A 103 9.55 10.68 11.94
N GLY A 104 9.60 9.38 11.69
CA GLY A 104 8.46 8.48 11.73
C GLY A 104 7.55 8.58 10.50
N MET A 105 6.43 7.90 10.57
CA MET A 105 5.44 7.83 9.48
C MET A 105 4.38 8.93 9.64
N ILE A 106 4.47 9.99 8.84
CA ILE A 106 3.48 11.06 8.79
C ILE A 106 2.58 10.83 7.57
N ALA A 107 1.49 10.07 7.77
CA ALA A 107 0.59 9.65 6.70
C ALA A 107 -0.85 9.47 7.19
N GLY A 108 -1.81 9.65 6.29
CA GLY A 108 -3.21 9.31 6.54
C GLY A 108 -3.43 7.79 6.68
N GLY A 109 -4.50 7.36 7.36
CA GLY A 109 -4.75 5.96 7.70
C GLY A 109 -4.53 4.94 6.58
N PRO A 110 -5.18 5.08 5.40
CA PRO A 110 -4.99 4.15 4.30
C PRO A 110 -3.54 4.11 3.75
N VAL A 111 -2.88 5.27 3.67
CA VAL A 111 -1.47 5.37 3.23
C VAL A 111 -0.55 4.75 4.26
N ARG A 112 -0.79 5.03 5.56
CA ARG A 112 0.00 4.48 6.66
C ARG A 112 -0.02 2.95 6.66
N ALA A 113 -1.18 2.33 6.42
CA ALA A 113 -1.29 0.87 6.36
C ALA A 113 -0.38 0.26 5.29
N VAL A 114 -0.26 0.90 4.12
CA VAL A 114 0.63 0.46 3.02
C VAL A 114 2.10 0.64 3.39
N ILE A 115 2.45 1.79 3.96
CA ILE A 115 3.82 2.14 4.37
C ILE A 115 4.33 1.20 5.46
N GLU A 116 3.51 0.92 6.47
CA GLU A 116 3.85 -0.01 7.55
C GLU A 116 4.02 -1.45 7.01
N ALA A 117 3.16 -1.90 6.10
CA ALA A 117 3.31 -3.19 5.45
C ALA A 117 4.60 -3.29 4.62
N ALA A 118 5.04 -2.19 4.00
CA ALA A 118 6.31 -2.08 3.28
C ALA A 118 7.54 -2.09 4.21
N GLY A 119 7.37 -1.83 5.52
CA GLY A 119 8.48 -1.71 6.46
C GLY A 119 9.22 -0.36 6.40
N ILE A 120 8.61 0.66 5.78
CA ILE A 120 9.15 2.02 5.76
C ILE A 120 8.88 2.67 7.11
N LYS A 121 9.93 3.21 7.75
CA LYS A 121 9.84 3.83 9.08
C LYS A 121 9.71 5.35 9.01
N ASP A 122 10.38 5.98 8.04
CA ASP A 122 10.49 7.44 7.96
C ASP A 122 10.01 7.95 6.60
N VAL A 123 8.80 8.54 6.56
CA VAL A 123 8.21 9.07 5.33
C VAL A 123 7.14 10.09 5.65
N ARG A 124 7.00 11.10 4.79
CA ARG A 124 5.89 12.06 4.82
C ARG A 124 5.01 11.86 3.60
N ALA A 125 3.71 11.71 3.83
CA ALA A 125 2.75 11.49 2.76
C ALA A 125 1.52 12.40 2.89
N LYS A 126 0.98 12.81 1.74
CA LYS A 126 -0.26 13.60 1.68
C LYS A 126 -1.16 13.09 0.55
N SER A 127 -2.39 12.76 0.88
CA SER A 127 -3.43 12.54 -0.13
C SER A 127 -3.85 13.88 -0.72
N MET A 128 -3.71 14.03 -2.04
CA MET A 128 -3.89 15.29 -2.75
C MET A 128 -5.28 15.45 -3.37
N ARG A 129 -6.00 14.35 -3.60
CA ARG A 129 -7.28 14.34 -4.31
C ARG A 129 -8.33 13.54 -3.56
N SER A 130 -8.69 12.36 -4.06
CA SER A 130 -9.75 11.52 -3.51
C SER A 130 -9.39 10.98 -2.12
N ASN A 131 -10.37 11.00 -1.19
CA ASN A 131 -10.26 10.37 0.13
C ASN A 131 -10.81 8.93 0.16
N ASN A 132 -11.24 8.38 -0.97
CA ASN A 132 -11.70 6.99 -1.03
C ASN A 132 -10.53 6.04 -0.71
N PRO A 133 -10.64 5.20 0.34
CA PRO A 133 -9.56 4.32 0.77
C PRO A 133 -9.02 3.42 -0.34
N ILE A 134 -9.87 2.91 -1.23
CA ILE A 134 -9.47 2.06 -2.35
C ILE A 134 -8.54 2.82 -3.30
N ASN A 135 -8.95 4.04 -3.70
CA ASN A 135 -8.14 4.86 -4.60
C ASN A 135 -6.84 5.32 -3.94
N VAL A 136 -6.88 5.66 -2.66
CA VAL A 136 -5.70 6.09 -1.90
C VAL A 136 -4.69 4.96 -1.75
N VAL A 137 -5.12 3.75 -1.39
CA VAL A 137 -4.24 2.57 -1.30
C VAL A 137 -3.63 2.24 -2.66
N ALA A 138 -4.45 2.20 -3.73
CA ALA A 138 -3.97 1.91 -5.07
C ALA A 138 -2.99 2.98 -5.59
N ALA A 139 -3.26 4.28 -5.32
CA ALA A 139 -2.35 5.36 -5.68
C ALA A 139 -1.03 5.29 -4.90
N THR A 140 -1.08 4.98 -3.59
CA THR A 140 0.13 4.77 -2.77
C THR A 140 0.96 3.61 -3.30
N PHE A 141 0.31 2.50 -3.61
CA PHE A 141 0.95 1.32 -4.17
C PHE A 141 1.60 1.61 -5.52
N ALA A 142 0.89 2.28 -6.44
CA ALA A 142 1.44 2.70 -7.73
C ALA A 142 2.65 3.64 -7.57
N GLY A 143 2.60 4.57 -6.60
CA GLY A 143 3.72 5.44 -6.26
C GLY A 143 4.94 4.65 -5.76
N LEU A 144 4.74 3.73 -4.82
CA LEU A 144 5.82 2.90 -4.28
C LEU A 144 6.44 1.98 -5.35
N CYS A 145 5.63 1.39 -6.22
CA CYS A 145 6.12 0.58 -7.35
C CYS A 145 6.88 1.40 -8.40
N GLY A 146 6.60 2.71 -8.50
CA GLY A 146 7.30 3.64 -9.39
C GLY A 146 8.63 4.16 -8.84
N LEU A 147 9.01 3.82 -7.61
CA LEU A 147 10.29 4.21 -7.03
C LEU A 147 11.46 3.50 -7.72
N VAL A 148 12.48 4.26 -8.03
CA VAL A 148 13.69 3.76 -8.69
C VAL A 148 14.89 3.92 -7.74
N SER A 149 15.67 2.86 -7.57
CA SER A 149 16.89 2.93 -6.77
C SER A 149 18.04 3.58 -7.59
N ALA A 150 18.96 4.25 -6.90
CA ALA A 150 20.14 4.86 -7.54
C ALA A 150 20.98 3.81 -8.29
N GLU A 151 21.03 2.59 -7.77
CA GLU A 151 21.73 1.45 -8.37
C GLU A 151 21.12 1.07 -9.73
N SER A 152 19.79 0.95 -9.81
CA SER A 152 19.12 0.61 -11.07
C SER A 152 19.23 1.72 -12.12
N VAL A 153 19.34 2.98 -11.70
CA VAL A 153 19.61 4.11 -12.61
C VAL A 153 21.05 4.08 -13.09
N ALA A 154 22.01 3.77 -12.19
CA ALA A 154 23.42 3.62 -12.51
C ALA A 154 23.65 2.56 -13.58
N GLU A 155 23.06 1.38 -13.37
CA GLU A 155 23.13 0.28 -14.32
C GLU A 155 22.57 0.65 -15.71
N LYS A 156 21.39 1.28 -15.74
CA LYS A 156 20.75 1.74 -17.00
C LYS A 156 21.56 2.79 -17.75
N ARG A 157 22.32 3.63 -17.04
CA ARG A 157 23.11 4.71 -17.62
C ARG A 157 24.60 4.33 -17.85
N GLY A 158 25.02 3.15 -17.42
CA GLY A 158 26.41 2.71 -17.48
C GLY A 158 27.36 3.59 -16.67
N LYS A 159 26.86 4.17 -15.55
CA LYS A 159 27.62 5.08 -14.67
C LYS A 159 27.70 4.51 -13.25
N THR A 160 28.63 5.02 -12.47
CA THR A 160 28.72 4.66 -11.05
C THR A 160 27.63 5.38 -10.23
N VAL A 161 27.22 4.78 -9.10
CA VAL A 161 26.24 5.40 -8.19
C VAL A 161 26.72 6.77 -7.70
N LYS A 162 28.05 6.95 -7.49
CA LYS A 162 28.64 8.22 -7.08
C LYS A 162 28.44 9.33 -8.12
N GLU A 163 28.59 9.01 -9.40
CA GLU A 163 28.38 9.99 -10.50
C GLU A 163 26.92 10.38 -10.70
N ILE A 164 25.99 9.59 -10.18
CA ILE A 164 24.55 9.87 -10.27
C ILE A 164 24.06 10.71 -9.10
N LEU A 165 24.63 10.49 -7.92
CA LEU A 165 24.24 11.22 -6.71
C LEU A 165 24.99 12.53 -6.50
N GLY A 166 26.07 12.77 -7.22
CA GLY A 166 26.95 13.94 -7.12
C GLY A 166 28.02 13.76 -6.06
#